data_61bd37bf0a9ee20bcc2339caa5723c4a
#
_entry.id   61bd37bf0a9ee20bcc2339caa5723c4a
#
_cell.length_a   1.000
_cell.length_b   1.000
_cell.length_c   1.000
_cell.angle_alpha   90.00
_cell.angle_beta   90.00
_cell.angle_gamma   90.00
#
_symmetry.space_group_name_H-M   'P 1'
#
loop_
_entity.id
_entity.type
_entity.pdbx_description
1 polymer ?
#
loop_
_entity_poly.entity_id
_entity_poly.type
_entity_poly.pdbx_seq_one_letter_code
_entity_poly.pdbx_strand_id
1 'polypeptide(L)'
;QTCALPIYHGTTTVFCEIDRNPYSWIYLPSHEYESHRIICTGNFAISNNAANLSSDRITATIEFTDEIDKDTIQDNINRMPFHPKYLDHKFNKCTYPIQDADTRRMIHSLKAYLTQSNFYFTGRFADWEYYNMDVAMGAAMDLCKTIRYEANKD
;
A
#
# COMPACT_ATOMS: atom_id res chain seq x y z
N GLN A 1 22.49 -19.34 -13.67
CA GLN A 1 22.14 -18.22 -12.78
C GLN A 1 20.64 -18.04 -12.86
N THR A 2 19.94 -18.47 -11.84
CA THR A 2 18.54 -18.06 -11.61
C THR A 2 18.59 -16.57 -11.33
N CYS A 3 18.15 -15.75 -12.29
CA CYS A 3 17.98 -14.32 -12.11
C CYS A 3 16.92 -14.16 -11.02
N ALA A 4 17.31 -13.78 -9.82
CA ALA A 4 16.37 -13.48 -8.75
C ALA A 4 15.58 -12.23 -9.18
N LEU A 5 14.31 -12.40 -9.51
CA LEU A 5 13.40 -11.27 -9.79
C LEU A 5 13.00 -10.62 -8.47
N PRO A 6 12.77 -9.30 -8.46
CA PRO A 6 12.18 -8.63 -7.32
C PRO A 6 10.87 -9.31 -6.94
N ILE A 7 10.70 -9.60 -5.65
CA ILE A 7 9.51 -10.24 -5.12
C ILE A 7 8.57 -9.22 -4.50
N TYR A 8 7.27 -9.45 -4.64
CA TYR A 8 6.22 -8.60 -4.10
C TYR A 8 5.10 -9.49 -3.54
N HIS A 9 4.28 -8.93 -2.69
CA HIS A 9 3.03 -9.55 -2.28
C HIS A 9 1.83 -8.72 -2.73
N GLY A 10 0.68 -9.40 -2.84
CA GLY A 10 -0.59 -8.78 -3.15
C GLY A 10 -1.34 -8.31 -1.92
N THR A 11 -2.46 -7.66 -2.15
CA THR A 11 -3.38 -7.24 -1.11
C THR A 11 -4.81 -7.41 -1.60
N THR A 12 -5.64 -8.08 -0.82
CA THR A 12 -7.09 -8.05 -0.98
C THR A 12 -7.64 -6.89 -0.16
N THR A 13 -8.30 -5.96 -0.85
CA THR A 13 -8.99 -4.83 -0.24
C THR A 13 -10.48 -5.10 -0.25
N VAL A 14 -11.09 -5.17 0.93
CA VAL A 14 -12.54 -5.33 1.11
C VAL A 14 -13.16 -3.96 1.35
N PHE A 15 -14.16 -3.61 0.56
CA PHE A 15 -14.98 -2.40 0.73
C PHE A 15 -16.16 -2.74 1.64
N CYS A 16 -16.38 -1.92 2.64
CA CYS A 16 -17.43 -2.17 3.62
C CYS A 16 -18.01 -0.87 4.20
N GLU A 17 -19.15 -0.99 4.86
CA GLU A 17 -19.69 -0.02 5.80
C GLU A 17 -19.36 -0.49 7.20
N ILE A 18 -18.94 0.41 8.08
CA ILE A 18 -18.69 0.12 9.49
C ILE A 18 -19.43 1.11 10.39
N ASP A 19 -19.56 0.79 11.67
CA ASP A 19 -20.08 1.74 12.66
C ASP A 19 -19.22 2.99 12.68
N ARG A 20 -19.87 4.16 12.82
CA ARG A 20 -19.17 5.44 12.91
C ARG A 20 -18.26 5.47 14.12
N ASN A 21 -17.04 5.92 13.90
CA ASN A 21 -15.99 6.01 14.91
C ASN A 21 -15.08 7.22 14.61
N PRO A 22 -14.24 7.67 15.54
CA PRO A 22 -13.36 8.82 15.34
C PRO A 22 -12.02 8.50 14.68
N TYR A 23 -11.75 7.25 14.34
CA TYR A 23 -10.43 6.81 13.87
C TYR A 23 -10.27 7.02 12.37
N SER A 24 -9.03 7.26 11.94
CA SER A 24 -8.63 7.24 10.53
C SER A 24 -8.16 5.85 10.11
N TRP A 25 -7.39 5.20 11.00
CA TRP A 25 -6.78 3.90 10.82
C TRP A 25 -6.88 3.08 12.09
N ILE A 26 -7.09 1.78 11.93
CA ILE A 26 -7.13 0.81 13.02
C ILE A 26 -6.27 -0.37 12.60
N TYR A 27 -5.20 -0.65 13.34
CA TYR A 27 -4.40 -1.85 13.15
C TYR A 27 -4.98 -2.99 13.97
N LEU A 28 -4.96 -4.20 13.42
CA LEU A 28 -5.47 -5.43 14.00
C LEU A 28 -4.30 -6.40 14.26
N PRO A 29 -3.55 -6.24 15.35
CA PRO A 29 -2.39 -7.08 15.64
C PRO A 29 -2.74 -8.47 16.19
N SER A 30 -4.02 -8.73 16.45
CA SER A 30 -4.49 -10.02 16.97
C SER A 30 -4.48 -11.08 15.87
N HIS A 31 -4.06 -12.31 16.23
CA HIS A 31 -4.17 -13.48 15.36
C HIS A 31 -5.61 -13.98 15.17
N GLU A 32 -6.60 -13.33 15.78
CA GLU A 32 -8.02 -13.63 15.58
C GLU A 32 -8.51 -13.24 14.18
N TYR A 33 -7.80 -12.33 13.52
CA TYR A 33 -8.12 -11.83 12.19
C TYR A 33 -6.95 -12.09 11.24
N GLU A 34 -7.26 -12.48 10.02
CA GLU A 34 -6.27 -12.56 8.94
C GLU A 34 -5.97 -11.18 8.33
N SER A 35 -6.87 -10.21 8.54
CA SER A 35 -6.63 -8.83 8.14
C SER A 35 -5.70 -8.12 9.12
N HIS A 36 -4.93 -7.18 8.59
CA HIS A 36 -3.97 -6.43 9.39
C HIS A 36 -4.44 -5.00 9.73
N ARG A 37 -5.44 -4.45 9.03
CA ARG A 37 -5.94 -3.10 9.29
C ARG A 37 -7.33 -2.83 8.72
N ILE A 38 -8.00 -1.86 9.36
CA ILE A 38 -9.20 -1.20 8.87
C ILE A 38 -8.84 0.26 8.58
N ILE A 39 -9.21 0.77 7.41
CA ILE A 39 -9.03 2.16 7.00
C ILE A 39 -10.41 2.81 6.97
N CYS A 40 -10.65 3.78 7.84
CA CYS A 40 -11.94 4.47 7.97
C CYS A 40 -12.05 5.56 6.89
N THR A 41 -12.15 5.16 5.62
CA THR A 41 -12.10 6.06 4.44
C THR A 41 -13.16 7.13 4.47
N GLY A 42 -14.34 6.85 5.05
CA GLY A 42 -15.43 7.81 5.23
C GLY A 42 -15.12 8.98 6.16
N ASN A 43 -14.09 8.84 7.02
CA ASN A 43 -13.63 9.93 7.90
C ASN A 43 -12.64 10.87 7.19
N PHE A 44 -12.07 10.50 6.03
CA PHE A 44 -11.15 11.38 5.30
C PHE A 44 -11.89 12.50 4.54
N ALA A 45 -13.07 12.17 3.98
CA ALA A 45 -13.94 13.16 3.35
C ALA A 45 -15.39 12.68 3.36
N ILE A 46 -16.32 13.61 3.49
CA ILE A 46 -17.76 13.31 3.48
C ILE A 46 -18.15 12.61 2.15
N SER A 47 -17.55 13.04 1.06
CA SER A 47 -17.77 12.48 -0.27
C SER A 47 -17.38 11.00 -0.43
N ASN A 48 -16.60 10.45 0.50
CA ASN A 48 -16.25 9.03 0.51
C ASN A 48 -17.37 8.15 1.05
N ASN A 49 -18.41 8.75 1.64
CA ASN A 49 -19.57 8.02 2.11
C ASN A 49 -20.68 8.05 1.03
N ALA A 50 -21.39 6.94 0.90
CA ALA A 50 -22.55 6.90 -0.02
C ALA A 50 -23.62 7.90 0.46
N ALA A 51 -24.31 8.55 -0.49
CA ALA A 51 -25.31 9.58 -0.18
C ALA A 51 -26.49 9.08 0.68
N ASN A 52 -26.78 7.79 0.59
CA ASN A 52 -27.85 7.12 1.33
C ASN A 52 -27.34 6.36 2.57
N LEU A 53 -26.08 6.55 2.96
CA LEU A 53 -25.51 5.89 4.14
C LEU A 53 -26.16 6.43 5.40
N SER A 54 -26.52 5.54 6.32
CA SER A 54 -27.08 5.91 7.64
C SER A 54 -26.08 6.76 8.43
N SER A 55 -26.57 7.72 9.22
CA SER A 55 -25.74 8.68 9.96
C SER A 55 -24.82 8.05 11.00
N ASP A 56 -25.13 6.83 11.45
CA ASP A 56 -24.37 6.02 12.40
C ASP A 56 -23.32 5.12 11.72
N ARG A 57 -23.22 5.17 10.38
CA ARG A 57 -22.28 4.37 9.57
C ARG A 57 -21.29 5.26 8.84
N ILE A 58 -20.13 4.67 8.45
CA ILE A 58 -19.14 5.25 7.55
C ILE A 58 -18.62 4.19 6.60
N THR A 59 -18.12 4.62 5.44
CA THR A 59 -17.38 3.76 4.51
C THR A 59 -15.99 3.45 5.05
N ALA A 60 -15.58 2.20 4.91
CA ALA A 60 -14.24 1.75 5.26
C ALA A 60 -13.69 0.73 4.26
N THR A 61 -12.39 0.49 4.33
CA THR A 61 -11.72 -0.63 3.67
C THR A 61 -11.00 -1.48 4.71
N ILE A 62 -11.02 -2.81 4.49
CA ILE A 62 -10.27 -3.77 5.29
C ILE A 62 -9.24 -4.41 4.37
N GLU A 63 -7.99 -4.51 4.82
CA GLU A 63 -6.92 -5.05 4.00
C GLU A 63 -6.39 -6.37 4.56
N PHE A 64 -6.25 -7.33 3.65
CA PHE A 64 -5.68 -8.65 3.88
C PHE A 64 -4.42 -8.81 3.02
N THR A 65 -3.46 -9.55 3.52
CA THR A 65 -2.28 -9.92 2.75
C THR A 65 -2.66 -11.02 1.76
N ASP A 66 -2.20 -10.88 0.51
CA ASP A 66 -2.46 -11.81 -0.60
C ASP A 66 -3.94 -11.97 -0.99
N GLU A 67 -4.21 -12.96 -1.84
CA GLU A 67 -5.56 -13.24 -2.35
C GLU A 67 -6.30 -14.14 -1.37
N ILE A 68 -7.49 -13.70 -0.94
CA ILE A 68 -8.38 -14.50 -0.12
C ILE A 68 -9.76 -14.57 -0.75
N ASP A 69 -10.45 -15.67 -0.50
CA ASP A 69 -11.80 -15.90 -1.02
C ASP A 69 -12.88 -15.18 -0.19
N LYS A 70 -14.06 -15.08 -0.78
CA LYS A 70 -15.19 -14.35 -0.18
C LYS A 70 -15.67 -14.98 1.13
N ASP A 71 -15.61 -16.29 1.26
CA ASP A 71 -16.09 -16.99 2.46
C ASP A 71 -15.15 -16.69 3.63
N THR A 72 -13.85 -16.74 3.40
CA THR A 72 -12.81 -16.31 4.37
C THR A 72 -12.97 -14.83 4.75
N ILE A 73 -13.24 -13.94 3.78
CA ILE A 73 -13.55 -12.53 4.07
C ILE A 73 -14.76 -12.45 5.01
N GLN A 74 -15.85 -13.15 4.68
CA GLN A 74 -17.08 -13.07 5.47
C GLN A 74 -16.89 -13.60 6.90
N ASP A 75 -16.16 -14.69 7.08
CA ASP A 75 -15.83 -15.24 8.39
C ASP A 75 -15.01 -14.28 9.25
N ASN A 76 -14.06 -13.56 8.61
CA ASN A 76 -13.26 -12.55 9.30
C ASN A 76 -14.12 -11.35 9.74
N ILE A 77 -14.88 -10.74 8.81
CA ILE A 77 -15.66 -9.53 9.11
C ILE A 77 -16.76 -9.76 10.13
N ASN A 78 -17.34 -10.97 10.21
CA ASN A 78 -18.35 -11.34 11.21
C ASN A 78 -17.82 -11.29 12.66
N ARG A 79 -16.49 -11.38 12.82
CA ARG A 79 -15.81 -11.34 14.14
C ARG A 79 -15.19 -9.99 14.45
N MET A 80 -15.09 -9.10 13.46
CA MET A 80 -14.40 -7.81 13.60
C MET A 80 -15.20 -6.78 14.40
N PRO A 81 -14.49 -5.86 15.08
CA PRO A 81 -15.13 -4.71 15.71
C PRO A 81 -15.77 -3.78 14.66
N PHE A 82 -16.66 -2.91 15.12
CA PHE A 82 -17.40 -1.94 14.29
C PHE A 82 -18.36 -2.56 13.26
N HIS A 83 -18.71 -3.82 13.42
CA HIS A 83 -19.74 -4.56 12.65
C HIS A 83 -19.66 -4.29 11.15
N PRO A 84 -18.57 -4.68 10.47
CA PRO A 84 -18.41 -4.44 9.05
C PRO A 84 -19.50 -5.11 8.24
N LYS A 85 -20.08 -4.38 7.30
CA LYS A 85 -21.00 -4.90 6.32
C LYS A 85 -20.30 -4.94 4.96
N TYR A 86 -20.08 -6.13 4.45
CA TYR A 86 -19.43 -6.35 3.16
C TYR A 86 -20.20 -5.67 2.02
N LEU A 87 -19.47 -5.01 1.13
CA LEU A 87 -19.98 -4.44 -0.11
C LEU A 87 -19.37 -5.12 -1.33
N ASP A 88 -18.02 -5.12 -1.41
CA ASP A 88 -17.26 -5.69 -2.50
C ASP A 88 -15.81 -5.93 -2.07
N HIS A 89 -15.02 -6.60 -2.89
CA HIS A 89 -13.58 -6.72 -2.67
C HIS A 89 -12.81 -6.75 -3.99
N LYS A 90 -11.54 -6.41 -3.92
CA LYS A 90 -10.62 -6.45 -5.05
C LYS A 90 -9.25 -6.94 -4.62
N PHE A 91 -8.70 -7.90 -5.35
CA PHE A 91 -7.32 -8.31 -5.22
C PHE A 91 -6.41 -7.51 -6.15
N ASN A 92 -5.32 -6.99 -5.60
CA ASN A 92 -4.23 -6.37 -6.34
C ASN A 92 -2.96 -7.21 -6.13
N LYS A 93 -2.49 -7.84 -7.19
CA LYS A 93 -1.37 -8.78 -7.14
C LYS A 93 -0.05 -8.12 -6.71
N CYS A 94 0.20 -6.89 -7.16
CA CYS A 94 1.47 -6.19 -6.95
C CYS A 94 1.22 -4.94 -6.09
N THR A 95 1.23 -5.08 -4.77
CA THR A 95 0.93 -3.95 -3.87
C THR A 95 2.15 -3.50 -3.09
N TYR A 96 2.93 -4.43 -2.58
CA TYR A 96 4.08 -4.12 -1.74
C TYR A 96 5.35 -4.84 -2.21
N PRO A 97 6.46 -4.10 -2.39
CA PRO A 97 7.76 -4.71 -2.62
C PRO A 97 8.21 -5.47 -1.36
N ILE A 98 8.69 -6.68 -1.54
CA ILE A 98 9.33 -7.43 -0.47
C ILE A 98 10.82 -7.11 -0.50
N GLN A 99 11.32 -6.63 0.63
CA GLN A 99 12.70 -6.16 0.77
C GLN A 99 13.58 -7.27 1.31
N ASP A 100 14.57 -7.67 0.53
CA ASP A 100 15.68 -8.53 0.97
C ASP A 100 17.02 -7.96 0.50
N ALA A 101 18.11 -8.51 1.04
CA ALA A 101 19.45 -8.02 0.75
C ALA A 101 19.86 -8.24 -0.72
N ASP A 102 19.37 -9.27 -1.37
CA ASP A 102 19.70 -9.59 -2.76
C ASP A 102 18.97 -8.64 -3.71
N THR A 103 17.70 -8.42 -3.48
CA THR A 103 16.90 -7.45 -4.23
C THR A 103 17.49 -6.03 -4.12
N ARG A 104 17.89 -5.61 -2.91
CA ARG A 104 18.54 -4.29 -2.73
C ARG A 104 19.81 -4.14 -3.53
N ARG A 105 20.69 -5.16 -3.52
CA ARG A 105 21.93 -5.14 -4.32
C ARG A 105 21.63 -5.08 -5.81
N MET A 106 20.65 -5.84 -6.28
CA MET A 106 20.23 -5.85 -7.69
C MET A 106 19.71 -4.48 -8.13
N ILE A 107 18.79 -3.87 -7.37
CA ILE A 107 18.22 -2.54 -7.68
C ILE A 107 19.33 -1.49 -7.67
N HIS A 108 20.22 -1.50 -6.68
CA HIS A 108 21.35 -0.58 -6.63
C HIS A 108 22.26 -0.71 -7.87
N SER A 109 22.61 -1.93 -8.27
CA SER A 109 23.43 -2.20 -9.44
C SER A 109 22.74 -1.77 -10.74
N LEU A 110 21.43 -2.02 -10.87
CA LEU A 110 20.64 -1.59 -12.02
C LEU A 110 20.58 -0.06 -12.12
N LYS A 111 20.34 0.64 -11.02
CA LYS A 111 20.34 2.11 -10.99
C LYS A 111 21.69 2.67 -11.39
N ALA A 112 22.77 2.15 -10.83
CA ALA A 112 24.14 2.59 -11.20
C ALA A 112 24.46 2.37 -12.68
N TYR A 113 24.02 1.26 -13.26
CA TYR A 113 24.19 0.97 -14.68
C TYR A 113 23.38 1.93 -15.56
N LEU A 114 22.11 2.17 -15.26
CA LEU A 114 21.24 3.02 -16.06
C LEU A 114 21.58 4.50 -15.95
N THR A 115 22.11 4.94 -14.82
CA THR A 115 22.58 6.32 -14.63
C THR A 115 23.72 6.68 -15.60
N GLN A 116 24.57 5.73 -16.00
CA GLN A 116 25.61 5.95 -17.01
C GLN A 116 25.04 6.34 -18.39
N SER A 117 23.78 6.03 -18.64
CA SER A 117 23.05 6.40 -19.85
C SER A 117 22.05 7.56 -19.62
N ASN A 118 22.23 8.32 -18.56
CA ASN A 118 21.34 9.42 -18.15
C ASN A 118 19.89 8.95 -17.86
N PHE A 119 19.72 7.68 -17.47
CA PHE A 119 18.44 7.15 -17.02
C PHE A 119 18.37 7.23 -15.49
N TYR A 120 17.44 8.05 -15.00
CA TYR A 120 17.19 8.25 -13.57
C TYR A 120 15.79 7.79 -13.21
N PHE A 121 15.64 7.09 -12.12
CA PHE A 121 14.34 6.67 -11.62
C PHE A 121 14.33 6.65 -10.10
N THR A 122 13.18 6.95 -9.53
CA THR A 122 12.93 6.96 -8.09
C THR A 122 11.46 6.64 -7.79
N GLY A 123 11.17 6.40 -6.54
CA GLY A 123 9.83 6.10 -6.06
C GLY A 123 9.71 4.68 -5.54
N ARG A 124 8.58 4.39 -4.90
CA ARG A 124 8.35 3.18 -4.15
C ARG A 124 8.74 1.88 -4.86
N PHE A 125 8.37 1.71 -6.12
CA PHE A 125 8.69 0.52 -6.90
C PHE A 125 10.03 0.63 -7.63
N ALA A 126 10.45 1.83 -8.00
CA ALA A 126 11.74 2.03 -8.67
C ALA A 126 12.92 1.87 -7.71
N ASP A 127 12.77 2.28 -6.47
CA ASP A 127 13.76 2.08 -5.40
C ASP A 127 13.57 0.74 -4.68
N TRP A 128 12.43 0.05 -4.94
CA TRP A 128 12.00 -1.18 -4.27
C TRP A 128 11.99 -1.03 -2.75
N GLU A 129 11.48 0.12 -2.28
CA GLU A 129 11.45 0.52 -0.87
C GLU A 129 10.03 0.87 -0.42
N TYR A 130 9.75 0.71 0.87
CA TYR A 130 8.45 1.04 1.43
C TYR A 130 8.36 2.56 1.70
N TYR A 131 8.11 3.32 0.66
CA TYR A 131 7.96 4.78 0.75
C TYR A 131 6.52 5.19 1.09
N ASN A 132 6.36 6.05 2.07
CA ASN A 132 5.21 6.92 2.20
C ASN A 132 5.37 8.14 1.26
N MET A 133 4.33 8.95 1.13
CA MET A 133 4.34 10.09 0.20
C MET A 133 5.45 11.11 0.50
N ASP A 134 5.69 11.40 1.78
CA ASP A 134 6.75 12.30 2.24
C ASP A 134 8.14 11.79 1.84
N VAL A 135 8.42 10.52 2.05
CA VAL A 135 9.70 9.88 1.67
C VAL A 135 9.86 9.85 0.15
N ALA A 136 8.79 9.54 -0.60
CA ALA A 136 8.83 9.55 -2.06
C ALA A 136 9.10 10.95 -2.62
N MET A 137 8.50 11.98 -2.03
CA MET A 137 8.77 13.38 -2.39
C MET A 137 10.22 13.78 -2.07
N GLY A 138 10.71 13.41 -0.88
CA GLY A 138 12.11 13.64 -0.48
C GLY A 138 13.09 13.00 -1.45
N ALA A 139 12.89 11.73 -1.80
CA ALA A 139 13.72 11.01 -2.77
C ALA A 139 13.74 11.67 -4.15
N ALA A 140 12.58 12.14 -4.63
CA ALA A 140 12.50 12.88 -5.90
C ALA A 140 13.24 14.21 -5.83
N MET A 141 13.16 14.96 -4.73
CA MET A 141 13.90 16.20 -4.54
C MET A 141 15.42 15.99 -4.52
N ASP A 142 15.88 14.93 -3.88
CA ASP A 142 17.31 14.61 -3.80
C ASP A 142 17.85 14.14 -5.16
N LEU A 143 17.07 13.37 -5.91
CA LEU A 143 17.40 13.01 -7.29
C LEU A 143 17.52 14.27 -8.18
N CYS A 144 16.61 15.22 -8.07
CA CYS A 144 16.69 16.49 -8.81
C CYS A 144 17.94 17.29 -8.47
N LYS A 145 18.40 17.30 -7.22
CA LYS A 145 19.66 17.94 -6.81
C LYS A 145 20.85 17.27 -7.47
N THR A 146 20.88 15.93 -7.47
CA THR A 146 21.93 15.13 -8.10
C THR A 146 22.04 15.43 -9.58
N ILE A 147 20.93 15.40 -10.33
CA ILE A 147 20.89 15.68 -11.76
C ILE A 147 21.39 17.11 -12.06
N ARG A 148 20.95 18.10 -11.28
CA ARG A 148 21.41 19.49 -11.44
C ARG A 148 22.91 19.67 -11.17
N TYR A 149 23.43 18.94 -10.18
CA TYR A 149 24.85 18.98 -9.84
C TYR A 149 25.70 18.37 -10.96
N GLU A 150 25.26 17.26 -11.55
CA GLU A 150 25.94 16.62 -12.68
C GLU A 150 25.90 17.48 -13.92
N ALA A 151 24.75 18.08 -14.26
CA ALA A 151 24.60 18.98 -15.41
C ALA A 151 25.43 20.29 -15.32
N ASN A 152 25.91 20.67 -14.14
CA ASN A 152 26.74 21.85 -13.95
C ASN A 152 28.27 21.53 -13.95
N LYS A 153 28.62 20.25 -14.17
CA LYS A 153 30.04 19.84 -14.26
C LYS A 153 30.59 19.81 -15.70
N ASP A 154 29.68 19.81 -16.67
CA ASP A 154 29.99 19.90 -18.11
C ASP A 154 29.99 21.36 -18.56
#